data_f6d3a615c12748aaad7fe5f0b8e6cc8b
#
_entry.id   f6d3a615c12748aaad7fe5f0b8e6cc8b
#
_cell.length_a   1.000
_cell.length_b   1.000
_cell.length_c   1.000
_cell.angle_alpha   90.00
_cell.angle_beta   90.00
_cell.angle_gamma   90.00
#
_symmetry.space_group_name_H-M   'P 1'
#
loop_
_entity.id
_entity.type
_entity.pdbx_description
1 polymer ?
#
loop_
_entity_poly.entity_id
_entity_poly.type
_entity_poly.pdbx_seq_one_letter_code
_entity_poly.pdbx_strand_id
1 'polypeptide(L)'
;MLSFFCNFAARLIEQNIKVMKTNYELRYAAHPEDARHYDTQRLRRDFLIEKLFVADEVQMVYSMYDRMVVGGAMPVNEALTLEAIDPLKAPFFTTRREVGIYNVGGAGCVMVGDEAFDLDFKEALYVGRGDREVRFCSKDAAQPAKFYFNSCTAHQEYPCRKVTKQEAVVAHMGSLEMSNERNINKMLVNQVLPTCQLQMGMTELAPGSVWNTMPAHTHSRRMEAYFYFELPQDQAVCHFMGEPQETRHIWMHAEQAVLSPEWSIHSAAATHNYTFIWGMGGENLDYGDQDFYDIKDLK
;
A
#
# COMPACT_ATOMS: atom_id res chain seq x y z
N MET A 1 -21.74 32.04 41.86
CA MET A 1 -22.34 31.83 40.52
C MET A 1 -21.32 31.76 39.37
N LEU A 2 -20.08 32.21 39.53
CA LEU A 2 -19.03 32.12 38.49
C LEU A 2 -18.34 30.73 38.37
N SER A 3 -18.38 29.90 39.40
CA SER A 3 -17.69 28.57 39.41
C SER A 3 -18.42 27.48 38.60
N PHE A 4 -19.73 27.64 38.39
CA PHE A 4 -20.53 26.67 37.62
C PHE A 4 -20.38 26.82 36.10
N PHE A 5 -20.10 28.01 35.59
CA PHE A 5 -19.91 28.27 34.16
C PHE A 5 -18.56 27.81 33.65
N CYS A 6 -17.49 27.85 34.45
CA CYS A 6 -16.17 27.35 34.06
C CYS A 6 -16.15 25.82 33.88
N ASN A 7 -16.85 25.07 34.75
CA ASN A 7 -16.88 23.61 34.64
C ASN A 7 -17.74 23.11 33.46
N PHE A 8 -18.75 23.88 33.05
CA PHE A 8 -19.57 23.49 31.87
C PHE A 8 -18.86 23.78 30.55
N ALA A 9 -18.14 24.91 30.46
CA ALA A 9 -17.32 25.23 29.29
C ALA A 9 -16.12 24.26 29.14
N ALA A 10 -15.46 23.86 30.24
CA ALA A 10 -14.40 22.88 30.24
C ALA A 10 -14.90 21.49 29.80
N ARG A 11 -16.08 21.05 30.26
CA ARG A 11 -16.70 19.78 29.81
C ARG A 11 -17.16 19.83 28.35
N LEU A 12 -17.57 20.98 27.81
CA LEU A 12 -17.90 21.11 26.38
C LEU A 12 -16.66 21.15 25.49
N ILE A 13 -15.51 21.59 26.01
CA ILE A 13 -14.23 21.54 25.29
C ILE A 13 -13.65 20.12 25.31
N GLU A 14 -13.82 19.38 26.42
CA GLU A 14 -13.38 17.97 26.48
C GLU A 14 -14.23 17.02 25.61
N GLN A 15 -15.48 17.36 25.32
CA GLN A 15 -16.36 16.49 24.47
C GLN A 15 -16.20 16.68 22.97
N ASN A 16 -15.35 17.61 22.48
CA ASN A 16 -15.17 17.87 21.06
C ASN A 16 -13.73 17.77 20.53
N ILE A 17 -12.79 17.24 21.29
CA ILE A 17 -11.54 16.78 20.72
C ILE A 17 -11.81 15.35 20.23
N LYS A 18 -12.36 15.22 19.02
CA LYS A 18 -12.34 13.97 18.28
C LYS A 18 -10.84 13.66 18.06
N VAL A 19 -10.29 12.77 18.87
CA VAL A 19 -8.93 12.29 18.65
C VAL A 19 -8.94 11.67 17.25
N MET A 20 -8.32 12.34 16.30
CA MET A 20 -8.17 11.79 14.95
C MET A 20 -7.34 10.51 15.07
N LYS A 21 -7.94 9.38 14.72
CA LYS A 21 -7.29 8.07 14.69
C LYS A 21 -6.52 7.83 13.39
N THR A 22 -6.50 8.83 12.53
CA THR A 22 -5.80 8.84 11.26
C THR A 22 -4.52 9.64 11.38
N ASN A 23 -3.40 8.95 11.25
CA ASN A 23 -2.07 9.55 11.20
C ASN A 23 -1.59 9.56 9.76
N TYR A 24 -1.05 10.68 9.29
CA TYR A 24 -0.49 10.75 7.96
C TYR A 24 0.83 11.52 7.92
N GLU A 25 1.66 11.12 6.99
CA GLU A 25 2.91 11.77 6.63
C GLU A 25 2.83 12.21 5.16
N LEU A 26 3.35 13.40 4.85
CA LEU A 26 3.45 13.93 3.51
C LEU A 26 4.89 13.78 3.04
N ARG A 27 5.11 13.09 1.91
CA ARG A 27 6.43 12.90 1.31
C ARG A 27 6.51 13.52 -0.07
N TYR A 28 7.47 14.42 -0.22
CA TYR A 28 7.75 15.06 -1.50
C TYR A 28 8.54 14.14 -2.43
N ALA A 29 8.34 14.32 -3.74
CA ALA A 29 9.12 13.61 -4.75
C ALA A 29 10.59 14.06 -4.69
N ALA A 30 11.51 13.10 -4.74
CA ALA A 30 12.94 13.34 -4.84
C ALA A 30 13.39 13.30 -6.30
N HIS A 31 14.29 14.19 -6.68
CA HIS A 31 14.94 14.12 -7.97
C HIS A 31 15.95 12.96 -8.00
N PRO A 32 16.07 12.17 -9.09
CA PRO A 32 16.99 11.03 -9.14
C PRO A 32 18.45 11.43 -8.89
N GLU A 33 18.90 12.57 -9.41
CA GLU A 33 20.25 13.07 -9.15
C GLU A 33 20.52 13.40 -7.68
N ASP A 34 19.50 13.84 -6.92
CA ASP A 34 19.63 14.05 -5.48
C ASP A 34 19.63 12.72 -4.73
N ALA A 35 18.74 11.81 -5.11
CA ALA A 35 18.55 10.52 -4.46
C ALA A 35 19.81 9.63 -4.51
N ARG A 36 20.61 9.73 -5.58
CA ARG A 36 21.90 9.00 -5.68
C ARG A 36 22.91 9.35 -4.59
N HIS A 37 22.76 10.52 -3.96
CA HIS A 37 23.65 11.02 -2.90
C HIS A 37 23.05 10.83 -1.50
N TYR A 38 21.87 10.22 -1.38
CA TYR A 38 21.25 9.99 -0.08
C TYR A 38 22.01 8.94 0.72
N ASP A 39 22.24 9.24 1.98
CA ASP A 39 22.69 8.25 2.95
C ASP A 39 21.53 7.27 3.31
N THR A 40 21.87 6.23 4.04
CA THR A 40 20.90 5.21 4.48
C THR A 40 19.73 5.81 5.25
N GLN A 41 19.98 6.79 6.11
CA GLN A 41 18.94 7.41 6.91
C GLN A 41 17.94 8.18 6.03
N ARG A 42 18.43 8.92 5.04
CA ARG A 42 17.60 9.68 4.14
C ARG A 42 16.82 8.78 3.18
N LEU A 43 17.46 7.72 2.63
CA LEU A 43 16.76 6.72 1.81
C LEU A 43 15.57 6.11 2.58
N ARG A 44 15.80 5.68 3.81
CA ARG A 44 14.74 5.13 4.66
C ARG A 44 13.65 6.15 4.95
N ARG A 45 14.00 7.39 5.30
CA ARG A 45 13.03 8.45 5.59
C ARG A 45 12.14 8.77 4.38
N ASP A 46 12.74 8.88 3.18
CA ASP A 46 12.04 9.37 1.99
C ASP A 46 11.26 8.24 1.27
N PHE A 47 11.72 6.99 1.33
CA PHE A 47 11.13 5.88 0.58
C PHE A 47 10.52 4.77 1.44
N LEU A 48 11.06 4.46 2.61
CA LEU A 48 10.55 3.37 3.45
C LEU A 48 9.38 3.80 4.33
N ILE A 49 8.32 3.00 4.37
CA ILE A 49 7.20 3.13 5.32
C ILE A 49 7.35 2.01 6.35
N GLU A 50 7.87 2.36 7.52
CA GLU A 50 8.20 1.38 8.55
C GLU A 50 7.00 0.90 9.35
N LYS A 51 5.95 1.73 9.48
CA LYS A 51 4.84 1.48 10.38
C LYS A 51 3.52 1.69 9.66
N LEU A 52 2.84 0.60 9.37
CA LEU A 52 1.53 0.61 8.71
C LEU A 52 0.39 0.13 9.61
N PHE A 53 0.68 -0.76 10.57
CA PHE A 53 -0.33 -1.34 11.44
C PHE A 53 -0.09 -0.96 12.89
N VAL A 54 -1.01 -0.18 13.42
CA VAL A 54 -1.10 0.21 14.83
C VAL A 54 -2.52 -0.07 15.28
N ALA A 55 -2.67 -0.70 16.45
CA ALA A 55 -3.97 -1.04 16.99
C ALA A 55 -4.86 0.21 17.10
N ASP A 56 -6.06 0.12 16.53
CA ASP A 56 -7.09 1.16 16.52
C ASP A 56 -6.68 2.49 15.86
N GLU A 57 -5.74 2.42 14.87
CA GLU A 57 -5.31 3.58 14.10
C GLU A 57 -5.28 3.29 12.59
N VAL A 58 -5.44 4.33 11.80
CA VAL A 58 -5.13 4.36 10.36
C VAL A 58 -3.81 5.10 10.18
N GLN A 59 -2.84 4.45 9.57
CA GLN A 59 -1.54 5.03 9.22
C GLN A 59 -1.48 5.23 7.72
N MET A 60 -1.00 6.38 7.23
CA MET A 60 -0.83 6.58 5.80
C MET A 60 0.32 7.54 5.46
N VAL A 61 0.87 7.32 4.28
CA VAL A 61 1.82 8.21 3.63
C VAL A 61 1.16 8.74 2.37
N TYR A 62 1.05 10.06 2.26
CA TYR A 62 0.66 10.75 1.04
C TYR A 62 1.92 11.14 0.28
N SER A 63 2.19 10.41 -0.79
CA SER A 63 3.34 10.64 -1.66
C SER A 63 3.01 11.66 -2.75
N MET A 64 3.98 12.49 -3.12
CA MET A 64 3.87 13.38 -4.29
C MET A 64 4.20 12.68 -5.61
N TYR A 65 4.71 11.44 -5.59
CA TYR A 65 4.74 10.58 -6.76
C TYR A 65 3.31 10.17 -7.12
N ASP A 66 2.81 10.56 -8.27
CA ASP A 66 1.45 10.31 -8.76
C ASP A 66 0.31 10.53 -7.74
N ARG A 67 0.58 11.30 -6.69
CA ARG A 67 -0.36 11.53 -5.58
C ARG A 67 -0.86 10.23 -4.94
N MET A 68 -0.03 9.18 -4.97
CA MET A 68 -0.33 7.90 -4.33
C MET A 68 -0.43 8.07 -2.81
N VAL A 69 -1.46 7.48 -2.22
CA VAL A 69 -1.52 7.24 -0.77
C VAL A 69 -1.27 5.77 -0.53
N VAL A 70 -0.33 5.47 0.36
CA VAL A 70 -0.05 4.11 0.87
C VAL A 70 -0.39 4.10 2.34
N GLY A 71 -1.20 3.14 2.80
CA GLY A 71 -1.61 3.10 4.19
C GLY A 71 -1.99 1.73 4.70
N GLY A 72 -2.24 1.69 6.00
CA GLY A 72 -2.70 0.52 6.73
C GLY A 72 -3.71 0.89 7.81
N ALA A 73 -4.62 -0.02 8.11
CA ALA A 73 -5.59 0.10 9.19
C ALA A 73 -5.66 -1.22 9.95
N MET A 74 -5.60 -1.16 11.29
CA MET A 74 -5.71 -2.34 12.16
C MET A 74 -6.77 -2.09 13.22
N PRO A 75 -8.08 -2.27 12.90
CA PRO A 75 -9.15 -2.18 13.88
C PRO A 75 -9.08 -3.35 14.86
N VAL A 76 -8.95 -3.10 16.15
CA VAL A 76 -8.91 -4.11 17.21
C VAL A 76 -10.15 -4.03 18.08
N ASN A 77 -10.35 -2.86 18.73
CA ASN A 77 -11.43 -2.65 19.70
C ASN A 77 -12.63 -1.91 19.09
N GLU A 78 -12.43 -1.23 17.98
CA GLU A 78 -13.45 -0.42 17.34
C GLU A 78 -13.24 -0.33 15.83
N ALA A 79 -14.29 0.07 15.12
CA ALA A 79 -14.22 0.36 13.70
C ALA A 79 -13.40 1.64 13.43
N LEU A 80 -12.60 1.63 12.37
CA LEU A 80 -11.78 2.77 11.94
C LEU A 80 -12.34 3.38 10.67
N THR A 81 -12.50 4.68 10.64
CA THR A 81 -12.90 5.42 9.43
C THR A 81 -11.67 5.83 8.63
N LEU A 82 -11.69 5.60 7.32
CA LEU A 82 -10.71 6.15 6.38
C LEU A 82 -11.05 7.64 6.17
N GLU A 83 -10.51 8.49 7.02
CA GLU A 83 -10.81 9.92 7.00
C GLU A 83 -10.10 10.63 5.84
N ALA A 84 -10.74 11.63 5.26
CA ALA A 84 -10.08 12.54 4.33
C ALA A 84 -9.06 13.39 5.10
N ILE A 85 -7.78 13.20 4.78
CA ILE A 85 -6.70 14.02 5.34
C ILE A 85 -6.71 15.43 4.74
N ASP A 86 -6.21 16.41 5.47
CA ASP A 86 -6.27 17.83 5.05
C ASP A 86 -5.74 18.09 3.62
N PRO A 87 -4.63 17.48 3.15
CA PRO A 87 -4.15 17.70 1.78
C PRO A 87 -5.15 17.30 0.68
N LEU A 88 -6.11 16.42 0.95
CA LEU A 88 -7.11 16.00 -0.04
C LEU A 88 -8.20 17.06 -0.27
N LYS A 89 -8.44 17.97 0.67
CA LYS A 89 -9.45 19.02 0.61
C LYS A 89 -10.81 18.50 0.08
N ALA A 90 -11.29 17.42 0.69
CA ALA A 90 -12.49 16.69 0.29
C ALA A 90 -13.32 16.28 1.50
N PRO A 91 -14.66 16.16 1.38
CA PRO A 91 -15.52 15.70 2.48
C PRO A 91 -15.30 14.22 2.83
N PHE A 92 -14.99 13.38 1.85
CA PHE A 92 -14.66 11.96 2.02
C PHE A 92 -13.32 11.65 1.37
N PHE A 93 -12.66 10.60 1.87
CA PHE A 93 -11.39 10.14 1.29
C PHE A 93 -11.53 9.80 -0.19
N THR A 94 -12.63 9.16 -0.56
CA THR A 94 -12.92 8.68 -1.91
C THR A 94 -13.57 9.70 -2.84
N THR A 95 -13.85 10.94 -2.41
CA THR A 95 -14.52 11.98 -3.25
C THR A 95 -13.88 12.11 -4.65
N ARG A 96 -12.55 12.06 -4.73
CA ARG A 96 -11.77 12.16 -5.98
C ARG A 96 -10.73 11.07 -6.15
N ARG A 97 -10.87 9.96 -5.43
CA ARG A 97 -9.87 8.89 -5.36
C ARG A 97 -10.52 7.53 -5.43
N GLU A 98 -9.81 6.59 -6.00
CA GLU A 98 -10.06 5.16 -5.91
C GLU A 98 -9.12 4.53 -4.88
N VAL A 99 -9.53 3.42 -4.29
CA VAL A 99 -8.76 2.71 -3.27
C VAL A 99 -8.76 1.22 -3.57
N GLY A 100 -7.58 0.61 -3.56
CA GLY A 100 -7.42 -0.84 -3.52
C GLY A 100 -7.01 -1.26 -2.11
N ILE A 101 -7.71 -2.21 -1.54
CA ILE A 101 -7.54 -2.68 -0.16
C ILE A 101 -7.24 -4.18 -0.20
N TYR A 102 -6.23 -4.64 0.55
CA TYR A 102 -5.94 -6.05 0.79
C TYR A 102 -6.03 -6.35 2.28
N ASN A 103 -6.70 -7.44 2.65
CA ASN A 103 -6.63 -7.91 4.02
C ASN A 103 -5.45 -8.88 4.18
N VAL A 104 -4.49 -8.51 5.04
CA VAL A 104 -3.29 -9.29 5.36
C VAL A 104 -3.25 -9.75 6.82
N GLY A 105 -4.39 -9.70 7.51
CA GLY A 105 -4.57 -10.12 8.90
C GLY A 105 -5.69 -11.14 9.07
N GLY A 106 -6.31 -11.17 10.24
CA GLY A 106 -7.50 -11.97 10.51
C GLY A 106 -8.70 -11.53 9.66
N ALA A 107 -9.79 -12.28 9.70
CA ALA A 107 -11.01 -11.94 8.96
C ALA A 107 -11.57 -10.58 9.38
N GLY A 108 -11.98 -9.78 8.40
CA GLY A 108 -12.53 -8.45 8.63
C GLY A 108 -13.63 -8.06 7.66
N CYS A 109 -14.09 -6.83 7.80
CA CYS A 109 -15.11 -6.26 6.95
C CYS A 109 -14.74 -4.81 6.59
N VAL A 110 -14.96 -4.43 5.35
CA VAL A 110 -14.89 -3.03 4.90
C VAL A 110 -16.30 -2.57 4.57
N MET A 111 -16.76 -1.53 5.26
CA MET A 111 -18.02 -0.86 4.95
C MET A 111 -17.77 0.30 4.00
N VAL A 112 -18.54 0.40 2.92
CA VAL A 112 -18.49 1.53 1.98
C VAL A 112 -19.91 2.10 1.86
N GLY A 113 -20.16 3.21 2.58
CA GLY A 113 -21.52 3.66 2.83
C GLY A 113 -22.31 2.57 3.56
N ASP A 114 -23.42 2.12 2.95
CA ASP A 114 -24.29 1.08 3.50
C ASP A 114 -23.91 -0.36 3.05
N GLU A 115 -22.94 -0.50 2.14
CA GLU A 115 -22.49 -1.81 1.64
C GLU A 115 -21.39 -2.41 2.52
N ALA A 116 -21.49 -3.71 2.83
CA ALA A 116 -20.52 -4.45 3.61
C ALA A 116 -19.77 -5.46 2.73
N PHE A 117 -18.45 -5.44 2.79
CA PHE A 117 -17.57 -6.37 2.10
C PHE A 117 -16.72 -7.15 3.10
N ASP A 118 -17.08 -8.41 3.32
CA ASP A 118 -16.28 -9.33 4.13
C ASP A 118 -15.01 -9.72 3.38
N LEU A 119 -13.86 -9.55 4.02
CA LEU A 119 -12.54 -9.88 3.47
C LEU A 119 -11.83 -10.87 4.38
N ASP A 120 -11.55 -12.04 3.83
CA ASP A 120 -10.65 -13.00 4.44
C ASP A 120 -9.18 -12.68 4.10
N PHE A 121 -8.25 -13.42 4.67
CA PHE A 121 -6.81 -13.26 4.43
C PHE A 121 -6.48 -13.38 2.93
N LYS A 122 -5.73 -12.41 2.39
CA LYS A 122 -5.33 -12.31 0.98
C LYS A 122 -6.48 -12.04 0.00
N GLU A 123 -7.62 -11.59 0.48
CA GLU A 123 -8.68 -11.06 -0.38
C GLU A 123 -8.54 -9.55 -0.57
N ALA A 124 -9.01 -9.05 -1.69
CA ALA A 124 -8.91 -7.65 -2.07
C ALA A 124 -10.29 -7.00 -2.29
N LEU A 125 -10.36 -5.70 -2.08
CA LEU A 125 -11.52 -4.87 -2.40
C LEU A 125 -11.06 -3.66 -3.20
N TYR A 126 -11.70 -3.43 -4.33
CA TYR A 126 -11.64 -2.16 -5.04
C TYR A 126 -12.79 -1.26 -4.60
N VAL A 127 -12.48 -0.03 -4.21
CA VAL A 127 -13.44 1.02 -3.88
C VAL A 127 -13.29 2.13 -4.90
N GLY A 128 -14.30 2.33 -5.75
CA GLY A 128 -14.33 3.42 -6.73
C GLY A 128 -14.53 4.78 -6.05
N ARG A 129 -14.21 5.87 -6.78
CA ARG A 129 -14.47 7.22 -6.28
C ARG A 129 -15.95 7.43 -5.98
N GLY A 130 -16.24 8.34 -5.06
CA GLY A 130 -17.61 8.73 -4.68
C GLY A 130 -17.62 9.30 -3.26
N ASP A 131 -18.67 10.07 -2.94
CA ASP A 131 -18.83 10.65 -1.61
C ASP A 131 -19.44 9.63 -0.64
N ARG A 132 -18.58 8.70 -0.20
CA ARG A 132 -18.94 7.59 0.69
C ARG A 132 -17.95 7.45 1.83
N GLU A 133 -18.46 7.16 3.01
CA GLU A 133 -17.62 6.78 4.15
C GLU A 133 -17.08 5.37 3.93
N VAL A 134 -15.79 5.17 4.22
CA VAL A 134 -15.14 3.85 4.22
C VAL A 134 -14.72 3.53 5.64
N ARG A 135 -15.16 2.39 6.18
CA ARG A 135 -14.82 1.94 7.54
C ARG A 135 -14.27 0.53 7.54
N PHE A 136 -13.28 0.31 8.38
CA PHE A 136 -12.61 -0.97 8.59
C PHE A 136 -13.05 -1.59 9.92
N CYS A 137 -13.36 -2.88 9.92
CA CYS A 137 -13.76 -3.64 11.10
C CYS A 137 -13.05 -5.00 11.14
N SER A 138 -12.60 -5.46 12.30
CA SER A 138 -12.20 -6.84 12.52
C SER A 138 -13.40 -7.68 12.95
N LYS A 139 -13.43 -8.97 12.57
CA LYS A 139 -14.42 -9.92 13.07
C LYS A 139 -14.04 -10.47 14.44
N ASP A 140 -12.75 -10.51 14.75
CA ASP A 140 -12.21 -11.00 16.02
C ASP A 140 -11.08 -10.08 16.49
N ALA A 141 -11.23 -9.49 17.68
CA ALA A 141 -10.20 -8.65 18.28
C ALA A 141 -8.94 -9.41 18.69
N ALA A 142 -9.03 -10.71 18.93
CA ALA A 142 -7.88 -11.56 19.24
C ALA A 142 -7.03 -11.89 18.00
N GLN A 143 -7.65 -11.83 16.82
CA GLN A 143 -7.01 -11.97 15.51
C GLN A 143 -7.45 -10.83 14.59
N PRO A 144 -6.97 -9.60 14.83
CA PRO A 144 -7.45 -8.44 14.13
C PRO A 144 -7.13 -8.51 12.63
N ALA A 145 -8.04 -7.96 11.82
CA ALA A 145 -7.79 -7.72 10.43
C ALA A 145 -6.71 -6.64 10.27
N LYS A 146 -5.91 -6.76 9.21
CA LYS A 146 -4.90 -5.77 8.82
C LYS A 146 -5.16 -5.39 7.37
N PHE A 147 -5.68 -4.20 7.15
CA PHE A 147 -6.00 -3.72 5.82
C PHE A 147 -4.89 -2.84 5.28
N TYR A 148 -4.08 -3.38 4.37
CA TYR A 148 -3.15 -2.60 3.56
C TYR A 148 -3.91 -1.96 2.40
N PHE A 149 -3.65 -0.69 2.08
CA PHE A 149 -4.30 -0.03 0.97
C PHE A 149 -3.39 0.91 0.20
N ASN A 150 -3.67 1.00 -1.10
CA ASN A 150 -3.15 2.04 -1.98
C ASN A 150 -4.32 2.84 -2.57
N SER A 151 -4.09 4.11 -2.83
CA SER A 151 -5.10 4.98 -3.40
C SER A 151 -4.49 5.96 -4.40
N CYS A 152 -5.15 6.10 -5.55
CA CYS A 152 -4.82 7.06 -6.58
C CYS A 152 -5.96 8.04 -6.83
N THR A 153 -5.68 9.15 -7.50
CA THR A 153 -6.72 10.05 -8.00
C THR A 153 -7.56 9.33 -9.06
N ALA A 154 -8.86 9.60 -9.10
CA ALA A 154 -9.78 8.95 -10.01
C ALA A 154 -10.63 9.98 -10.76
N HIS A 155 -10.66 9.88 -12.09
CA HIS A 155 -11.43 10.77 -12.96
C HIS A 155 -12.85 10.28 -13.23
N GLN A 156 -13.12 8.99 -12.98
CA GLN A 156 -14.39 8.32 -13.21
C GLN A 156 -14.76 7.47 -12.00
N GLU A 157 -16.06 7.27 -11.79
CA GLU A 157 -16.58 6.33 -10.80
C GLU A 157 -16.72 4.94 -11.42
N TYR A 158 -16.23 3.93 -10.70
CA TYR A 158 -16.46 2.52 -10.98
C TYR A 158 -17.08 1.84 -9.75
N PRO A 159 -17.87 0.77 -9.91
CA PRO A 159 -18.46 0.03 -8.79
C PRO A 159 -17.40 -0.55 -7.84
N CYS A 160 -17.73 -0.56 -6.55
CA CYS A 160 -16.94 -1.33 -5.58
C CYS A 160 -17.01 -2.82 -5.90
N ARG A 161 -15.90 -3.52 -5.78
CA ARG A 161 -15.84 -4.96 -6.07
C ARG A 161 -14.82 -5.67 -5.21
N LYS A 162 -15.28 -6.66 -4.46
CA LYS A 162 -14.42 -7.67 -3.82
C LYS A 162 -13.84 -8.58 -4.90
N VAL A 163 -12.56 -8.94 -4.75
CA VAL A 163 -11.84 -9.89 -5.60
C VAL A 163 -11.15 -10.91 -4.71
N THR A 164 -11.45 -12.17 -4.95
CA THR A 164 -10.81 -13.30 -4.30
C THR A 164 -9.55 -13.73 -5.07
N LYS A 165 -8.69 -14.52 -4.43
CA LYS A 165 -7.50 -15.08 -5.10
C LYS A 165 -7.87 -15.98 -6.29
N GLN A 166 -9.03 -16.65 -6.26
CA GLN A 166 -9.51 -17.51 -7.35
C GLN A 166 -9.91 -16.73 -8.60
N GLU A 167 -10.28 -15.46 -8.45
CA GLU A 167 -10.63 -14.57 -9.56
C GLU A 167 -9.41 -13.88 -10.17
N ALA A 168 -8.24 -14.02 -9.55
CA ALA A 168 -7.01 -13.41 -10.04
C ALA A 168 -6.56 -13.99 -11.38
N VAL A 169 -6.01 -13.16 -12.25
CA VAL A 169 -5.23 -13.62 -13.40
C VAL A 169 -3.83 -13.98 -12.91
N VAL A 170 -3.52 -15.28 -12.88
CA VAL A 170 -2.26 -15.79 -12.33
C VAL A 170 -1.22 -15.99 -13.41
N ALA A 171 -0.01 -15.48 -13.20
CA ALA A 171 1.17 -15.79 -14.00
C ALA A 171 2.20 -16.54 -13.14
N HIS A 172 2.59 -17.74 -13.58
CA HIS A 172 3.67 -18.51 -12.97
C HIS A 172 5.00 -18.09 -13.61
N MET A 173 5.96 -17.66 -12.82
CA MET A 173 7.20 -17.08 -13.30
C MET A 173 8.41 -17.66 -12.57
N GLY A 174 9.54 -17.75 -13.31
CA GLY A 174 10.81 -18.17 -12.75
C GLY A 174 10.94 -19.68 -12.55
N SER A 175 11.92 -20.07 -11.76
CA SER A 175 12.20 -21.47 -11.39
C SER A 175 12.95 -21.54 -10.06
N LEU A 176 12.90 -22.69 -9.39
CA LEU A 176 13.70 -22.94 -8.18
C LEU A 176 15.21 -22.88 -8.45
N GLU A 177 15.65 -23.33 -9.64
CA GLU A 177 17.06 -23.24 -10.05
C GLU A 177 17.58 -21.80 -10.03
N MET A 178 16.72 -20.85 -10.46
CA MET A 178 17.04 -19.43 -10.46
C MET A 178 16.67 -18.72 -9.13
N SER A 179 16.19 -19.46 -8.13
CA SER A 179 15.73 -18.96 -6.85
C SER A 179 14.67 -17.84 -6.96
N ASN A 180 13.83 -17.89 -7.97
CA ASN A 180 12.83 -16.86 -8.29
C ASN A 180 11.46 -17.41 -8.74
N GLU A 181 11.16 -18.68 -8.43
CA GLU A 181 9.85 -19.26 -8.73
C GLU A 181 8.76 -18.56 -7.91
N ARG A 182 7.72 -18.08 -8.58
CA ARG A 182 6.67 -17.28 -7.96
C ARG A 182 5.37 -17.27 -8.73
N ASN A 183 4.27 -17.01 -8.01
CA ASN A 183 2.96 -16.74 -8.59
C ASN A 183 2.66 -15.25 -8.50
N ILE A 184 2.37 -14.63 -9.63
CA ILE A 184 1.90 -13.24 -9.71
C ILE A 184 0.38 -13.28 -9.84
N ASN A 185 -0.33 -12.97 -8.74
CA ASN A 185 -1.79 -12.91 -8.68
C ASN A 185 -2.23 -11.47 -8.99
N LYS A 186 -2.66 -11.24 -10.23
CA LYS A 186 -3.18 -9.93 -10.69
C LYS A 186 -4.65 -9.83 -10.29
N MET A 187 -4.95 -9.05 -9.26
CA MET A 187 -6.29 -8.99 -8.68
C MET A 187 -7.05 -7.70 -9.05
N LEU A 188 -6.47 -6.54 -8.76
CA LEU A 188 -7.06 -5.25 -9.10
C LEU A 188 -6.37 -4.68 -10.35
N VAL A 189 -6.65 -5.27 -11.50
CA VAL A 189 -6.09 -4.90 -12.81
C VAL A 189 -7.20 -4.88 -13.85
N ASN A 190 -7.02 -4.13 -14.93
CA ASN A 190 -8.04 -3.97 -15.98
C ASN A 190 -8.52 -5.28 -16.63
N GLN A 191 -7.76 -6.36 -16.51
CA GLN A 191 -8.20 -7.69 -16.95
C GLN A 191 -9.25 -8.34 -16.03
N VAL A 192 -9.35 -7.89 -14.78
CA VAL A 192 -10.27 -8.41 -13.76
C VAL A 192 -11.41 -7.43 -13.50
N LEU A 193 -11.11 -6.13 -13.36
CA LEU A 193 -12.07 -5.07 -13.14
C LEU A 193 -11.53 -3.73 -13.65
N PRO A 194 -12.39 -2.80 -14.08
CA PRO A 194 -11.95 -1.49 -14.52
C PRO A 194 -11.49 -0.63 -13.32
N THR A 195 -10.39 0.10 -13.51
CA THR A 195 -9.88 1.11 -12.59
C THR A 195 -9.52 2.39 -13.35
N CYS A 196 -9.30 3.51 -12.66
CA CYS A 196 -8.85 4.74 -13.31
C CYS A 196 -7.34 4.74 -13.55
N GLN A 197 -6.56 4.54 -12.51
CA GLN A 197 -5.10 4.58 -12.51
C GLN A 197 -4.51 3.43 -11.70
N LEU A 198 -5.22 3.01 -10.64
CA LEU A 198 -4.70 2.06 -9.68
C LEU A 198 -4.71 0.64 -10.26
N GLN A 199 -3.56 -0.02 -10.20
CA GLN A 199 -3.47 -1.46 -10.40
C GLN A 199 -2.73 -2.09 -9.22
N MET A 200 -3.25 -3.20 -8.72
CA MET A 200 -2.64 -3.91 -7.60
C MET A 200 -2.72 -5.43 -7.80
N GLY A 201 -1.70 -6.08 -7.30
CA GLY A 201 -1.67 -7.53 -7.23
C GLY A 201 -0.76 -8.01 -6.11
N MET A 202 -0.68 -9.32 -5.99
CA MET A 202 0.10 -9.99 -4.96
C MET A 202 1.00 -11.03 -5.59
N THR A 203 2.28 -11.01 -5.23
CA THR A 203 3.26 -12.00 -5.68
C THR A 203 3.71 -12.85 -4.51
N GLU A 204 3.57 -14.17 -4.67
CA GLU A 204 3.95 -15.18 -3.68
C GLU A 204 5.17 -15.95 -4.19
N LEU A 205 6.28 -15.88 -3.46
CA LEU A 205 7.48 -16.65 -3.77
C LEU A 205 7.35 -18.08 -3.24
N ALA A 206 7.72 -19.05 -4.05
CA ALA A 206 7.76 -20.44 -3.64
C ALA A 206 8.87 -20.67 -2.59
N PRO A 207 8.72 -21.67 -1.68
CA PRO A 207 9.80 -22.04 -0.76
C PRO A 207 11.11 -22.30 -1.51
N GLY A 208 12.22 -21.71 -1.04
CA GLY A 208 13.52 -21.76 -1.71
C GLY A 208 13.77 -20.63 -2.72
N SER A 209 12.75 -19.85 -3.05
CA SER A 209 12.87 -18.66 -3.91
C SER A 209 12.96 -17.41 -3.08
N VAL A 210 13.92 -16.54 -3.39
CA VAL A 210 14.21 -15.32 -2.63
C VAL A 210 14.27 -14.05 -3.50
N TRP A 211 14.33 -14.20 -4.85
CA TRP A 211 14.38 -13.09 -5.79
C TRP A 211 13.01 -12.74 -6.36
N ASN A 212 12.66 -11.48 -6.36
CA ASN A 212 11.54 -10.95 -7.12
C ASN A 212 11.99 -9.89 -8.14
N THR A 213 11.16 -9.70 -9.17
CA THR A 213 11.29 -8.62 -10.17
C THR A 213 12.72 -8.52 -10.72
N MET A 214 13.26 -9.69 -11.08
CA MET A 214 14.54 -9.80 -11.74
C MET A 214 14.33 -10.58 -13.07
N PRO A 215 14.67 -10.01 -14.26
CA PRO A 215 15.33 -8.71 -14.48
C PRO A 215 14.57 -7.51 -13.92
N ALA A 216 15.33 -6.51 -13.45
CA ALA A 216 14.77 -5.27 -12.93
C ALA A 216 14.22 -4.41 -14.09
N HIS A 217 13.26 -3.55 -13.76
CA HIS A 217 12.66 -2.62 -14.72
C HIS A 217 12.27 -1.30 -14.03
N THR A 218 11.98 -0.30 -14.84
CA THR A 218 11.36 0.98 -14.44
C THR A 218 10.02 1.15 -15.15
N HIS A 219 9.24 2.15 -14.72
CA HIS A 219 7.98 2.52 -15.34
C HIS A 219 7.97 4.03 -15.60
N SER A 220 8.19 4.49 -16.83
CA SER A 220 8.26 5.92 -17.11
C SER A 220 6.96 6.70 -16.84
N ARG A 221 5.81 6.01 -16.73
CA ARG A 221 4.48 6.64 -16.65
C ARG A 221 3.79 6.47 -15.30
N ARG A 222 4.41 5.79 -14.34
CA ARG A 222 3.78 5.47 -13.04
C ARG A 222 4.82 5.19 -11.95
N MET A 223 4.43 5.49 -10.72
CA MET A 223 5.14 5.01 -9.54
C MET A 223 4.62 3.65 -9.10
N GLU A 224 5.37 2.95 -8.27
CA GLU A 224 4.94 1.70 -7.65
C GLU A 224 5.24 1.68 -6.14
N ALA A 225 4.40 1.00 -5.36
CA ALA A 225 4.63 0.73 -3.96
C ALA A 225 4.67 -0.77 -3.72
N TYR A 226 5.68 -1.26 -2.99
CA TYR A 226 5.77 -2.65 -2.55
C TYR A 226 5.53 -2.73 -1.05
N PHE A 227 4.68 -3.67 -0.65
CA PHE A 227 4.43 -4.03 0.74
C PHE A 227 4.79 -5.49 0.96
N TYR A 228 5.74 -5.77 1.87
CA TYR A 228 6.26 -7.11 2.14
C TYR A 228 5.61 -7.72 3.37
N PHE A 229 5.18 -8.99 3.28
CA PHE A 229 4.60 -9.73 4.40
C PHE A 229 4.84 -11.24 4.25
N GLU A 230 4.34 -12.08 5.18
CA GLU A 230 4.68 -13.51 5.24
C GLU A 230 6.19 -13.76 5.27
N LEU A 231 6.89 -12.92 5.97
CA LEU A 231 8.31 -13.03 6.24
C LEU A 231 8.50 -13.25 7.75
N PRO A 232 9.27 -14.27 8.20
CA PRO A 232 9.56 -14.45 9.64
C PRO A 232 10.20 -13.20 10.25
N GLN A 233 9.95 -12.96 11.54
CA GLN A 233 10.37 -11.72 12.22
C GLN A 233 11.91 -11.55 12.29
N ASP A 234 12.66 -12.65 12.26
CA ASP A 234 14.12 -12.68 12.27
C ASP A 234 14.74 -12.59 10.86
N GLN A 235 13.91 -12.49 9.80
CA GLN A 235 14.34 -12.42 8.42
C GLN A 235 14.15 -11.01 7.84
N ALA A 236 14.81 -10.75 6.71
CA ALA A 236 14.78 -9.44 6.08
C ALA A 236 14.75 -9.53 4.55
N VAL A 237 14.19 -8.50 3.93
CA VAL A 237 14.22 -8.25 2.49
C VAL A 237 15.20 -7.12 2.20
N CYS A 238 16.15 -7.35 1.28
CA CYS A 238 16.95 -6.29 0.69
C CYS A 238 16.23 -5.80 -0.57
N HIS A 239 15.58 -4.65 -0.47
CA HIS A 239 14.90 -4.00 -1.59
C HIS A 239 15.93 -3.14 -2.36
N PHE A 240 16.08 -3.42 -3.65
CA PHE A 240 16.92 -2.65 -4.56
C PHE A 240 16.09 -1.57 -5.22
N MET A 241 16.61 -0.35 -5.21
CA MET A 241 16.01 0.84 -5.80
C MET A 241 17.07 1.71 -6.46
N GLY A 242 16.67 2.86 -6.98
CA GLY A 242 17.54 3.80 -7.66
C GLY A 242 17.50 3.68 -9.17
N GLU A 243 18.26 4.51 -9.87
CA GLU A 243 18.44 4.36 -11.31
C GLU A 243 19.19 3.06 -11.61
N PRO A 244 18.97 2.39 -12.74
CA PRO A 244 19.62 1.11 -13.05
C PRO A 244 21.16 1.15 -13.03
N GLN A 245 21.74 2.32 -13.30
CA GLN A 245 23.18 2.54 -13.31
C GLN A 245 23.74 3.12 -12.00
N GLU A 246 22.88 3.34 -10.99
CA GLU A 246 23.21 3.92 -9.69
C GLU A 246 22.28 3.33 -8.62
N THR A 247 22.37 2.01 -8.43
CA THR A 247 21.45 1.32 -7.53
C THR A 247 21.75 1.58 -6.06
N ARG A 248 20.69 1.53 -5.26
CA ARG A 248 20.67 1.65 -3.80
C ARG A 248 19.90 0.47 -3.23
N HIS A 249 19.97 0.28 -1.93
CA HIS A 249 19.17 -0.74 -1.26
C HIS A 249 18.61 -0.23 0.07
N ILE A 250 17.50 -0.83 0.45
CA ILE A 250 16.85 -0.61 1.75
C ILE A 250 16.57 -1.97 2.38
N TRP A 251 17.11 -2.22 3.58
CA TRP A 251 16.71 -3.38 4.36
C TRP A 251 15.35 -3.17 4.99
N MET A 252 14.45 -4.13 4.79
CA MET A 252 13.06 -4.09 5.20
C MET A 252 12.69 -5.35 5.98
N HIS A 253 11.65 -5.25 6.79
CA HIS A 253 11.04 -6.36 7.54
C HIS A 253 9.60 -6.58 7.11
N ALA A 254 8.97 -7.63 7.67
CA ALA A 254 7.55 -7.89 7.45
C ALA A 254 6.69 -6.67 7.81
N GLU A 255 5.61 -6.49 7.07
CA GLU A 255 4.61 -5.41 7.24
C GLU A 255 5.15 -3.99 7.01
N GLN A 256 6.24 -3.86 6.28
CA GLN A 256 6.77 -2.57 5.80
C GLN A 256 6.53 -2.39 4.31
N ALA A 257 6.41 -1.13 3.88
CA ALA A 257 6.27 -0.78 2.47
C ALA A 257 7.38 0.16 2.01
N VAL A 258 7.59 0.21 0.70
CA VAL A 258 8.55 1.12 0.06
C VAL A 258 7.90 1.79 -1.15
N LEU A 259 8.20 3.08 -1.33
CA LEU A 259 7.81 3.85 -2.49
C LEU A 259 8.89 3.73 -3.57
N SER A 260 8.52 3.32 -4.77
CA SER A 260 9.39 3.27 -5.93
C SER A 260 8.94 4.34 -6.93
N PRO A 261 9.72 5.41 -7.11
CA PRO A 261 9.47 6.40 -8.15
C PRO A 261 9.53 5.81 -9.56
N GLU A 262 9.00 6.52 -10.54
CA GLU A 262 8.99 6.15 -11.95
C GLU A 262 10.39 5.89 -12.53
N TRP A 263 11.41 6.61 -12.02
CA TRP A 263 12.80 6.46 -12.44
C TRP A 263 13.56 5.33 -11.75
N SER A 264 12.97 4.74 -10.70
CA SER A 264 13.64 3.75 -9.86
C SER A 264 13.30 2.32 -10.29
N ILE A 265 14.28 1.44 -10.32
CA ILE A 265 14.03 0.01 -10.28
C ILE A 265 13.38 -0.37 -8.95
N HIS A 266 12.69 -1.51 -8.92
CA HIS A 266 12.05 -2.06 -7.71
C HIS A 266 12.16 -3.59 -7.75
N SER A 267 13.29 -4.09 -7.32
CA SER A 267 13.61 -5.52 -7.22
C SER A 267 13.97 -5.86 -5.78
N ALA A 268 13.98 -7.14 -5.43
CA ALA A 268 14.43 -7.53 -4.10
C ALA A 268 15.00 -8.93 -4.06
N ALA A 269 15.87 -9.15 -3.06
CA ALA A 269 16.27 -10.47 -2.58
C ALA A 269 16.11 -10.53 -1.06
N ALA A 270 15.78 -11.70 -0.53
CA ALA A 270 15.55 -11.85 0.90
C ALA A 270 16.31 -13.03 1.49
N THR A 271 16.30 -13.12 2.81
CA THR A 271 16.89 -14.23 3.57
C THR A 271 15.95 -15.43 3.71
N HIS A 272 14.67 -15.27 3.27
CA HIS A 272 13.62 -16.28 3.28
C HIS A 272 12.65 -16.00 2.12
N ASN A 273 11.80 -16.95 1.71
CA ASN A 273 10.70 -16.65 0.82
C ASN A 273 9.66 -15.76 1.52
N TYR A 274 8.94 -14.99 0.74
CA TYR A 274 7.98 -13.99 1.24
C TYR A 274 6.87 -13.76 0.21
N THR A 275 5.87 -13.03 0.65
CA THR A 275 4.83 -12.50 -0.22
C THR A 275 4.93 -10.97 -0.22
N PHE A 276 4.60 -10.35 -1.35
CA PHE A 276 4.47 -8.90 -1.41
C PHE A 276 3.27 -8.47 -2.25
N ILE A 277 2.67 -7.36 -1.85
CA ILE A 277 1.67 -6.66 -2.63
C ILE A 277 2.37 -5.53 -3.38
N TRP A 278 2.12 -5.45 -4.67
CA TRP A 278 2.53 -4.34 -5.52
C TRP A 278 1.30 -3.51 -5.87
N GLY A 279 1.48 -2.19 -5.88
CA GLY A 279 0.45 -1.24 -6.24
C GLY A 279 1.03 -0.11 -7.08
N MET A 280 0.47 0.09 -8.26
CA MET A 280 0.93 1.06 -9.25
C MET A 280 -0.11 2.14 -9.45
N GLY A 281 0.35 3.36 -9.65
CA GLY A 281 -0.48 4.51 -9.97
C GLY A 281 0.24 5.49 -10.88
N GLY A 282 -0.52 6.17 -11.72
CA GLY A 282 -0.04 7.08 -12.73
C GLY A 282 -0.83 6.96 -14.01
N GLU A 283 -0.23 7.16 -15.18
CA GLU A 283 -0.83 6.95 -16.49
C GLU A 283 -0.98 5.45 -16.79
N ASN A 284 -2.01 4.81 -16.26
CA ASN A 284 -1.98 3.38 -16.09
C ASN A 284 -3.21 2.67 -16.66
N LEU A 285 -3.20 2.38 -17.95
CA LEU A 285 -4.16 1.46 -18.55
C LEU A 285 -3.48 0.16 -19.00
N ASP A 286 -2.18 0.14 -19.22
CA ASP A 286 -1.42 -0.99 -19.72
C ASP A 286 -0.51 -1.56 -18.63
N TYR A 287 -0.67 -2.85 -18.33
CA TYR A 287 0.22 -3.54 -17.39
C TYR A 287 1.65 -3.71 -17.94
N GLY A 288 1.81 -3.75 -19.25
CA GLY A 288 3.05 -4.12 -19.95
C GLY A 288 3.95 -2.95 -20.36
N ASP A 289 4.00 -1.85 -19.60
CA ASP A 289 4.78 -0.66 -19.91
C ASP A 289 6.18 -0.65 -19.23
N GLN A 290 6.72 -1.82 -18.90
CA GLN A 290 8.00 -1.96 -18.24
C GLN A 290 9.18 -1.74 -19.20
N ASP A 291 10.13 -0.91 -18.78
CA ASP A 291 11.45 -0.76 -19.40
C ASP A 291 12.44 -1.68 -18.69
N PHE A 292 12.70 -2.86 -19.27
CA PHE A 292 13.57 -3.89 -18.68
C PHE A 292 15.05 -3.59 -18.90
N TYR A 293 15.88 -3.96 -17.92
CA TYR A 293 17.33 -3.83 -17.96
C TYR A 293 17.99 -5.20 -17.87
N ASP A 294 19.04 -5.41 -18.69
CA ASP A 294 19.88 -6.60 -18.57
C ASP A 294 20.55 -6.62 -17.20
N ILE A 295 20.55 -7.78 -16.53
CA ILE A 295 21.14 -7.92 -15.17
C ILE A 295 22.62 -7.49 -15.15
N LYS A 296 23.36 -7.79 -16.22
CA LYS A 296 24.78 -7.42 -16.35
C LYS A 296 25.04 -5.91 -16.42
N ASP A 297 24.01 -5.10 -16.69
CA ASP A 297 24.12 -3.65 -16.89
C ASP A 297 23.72 -2.86 -15.61
N LEU A 298 23.21 -3.56 -14.58
CA LEU A 298 22.92 -2.94 -13.28
C LEU A 298 24.23 -2.61 -12.54
N LYS A 299 24.28 -1.42 -11.90
CA LYS A 299 25.45 -0.94 -11.13
C LYS A 299 25.06 -0.37 -9.78
#